data_d5aac2117997e1151d22f7add22e9e64
#
_entry.id   d5aac2117997e1151d22f7add22e9e64
#
_cell.length_a   1.000
_cell.length_b   1.000
_cell.length_c   1.000
_cell.angle_alpha   90.00
_cell.angle_beta   90.00
_cell.angle_gamma   90.00
#
_symmetry.space_group_name_H-M   'P 1'
#
loop_
_entity.id
_entity.type
_entity.pdbx_description
1 polymer ?
#
loop_
_entity_poly.entity_id
_entity_poly.type
_entity_poly.pdbx_seq_one_letter_code
_entity_poly.pdbx_strand_id
1 'polypeptide(L)'
;TRRSSDLLFWADKGVDGFRCDMAEMVPVEFWNWVIPQVKKVRDVIFIAEVYNPDEYRNYIYTGHFDYLYDKVGLYDTVRAVMCGQAPASNISHCWQSLEGIQKNMLNFLENHDEQRVASDFFAGDARPGIPGMIVSAAMNTNPVMIYSGQELGERGMDAEGFSGRDGRTTIFDYWSVESLRNWNNNGLFDGAKLTPAERSLREMYAKLLNVVRSEPVIVEGAFYDLMYANSGNPYFNPNRQRVHY
;
A
#
# COMPACT_ATOMS: atom_id res chain seq x y z
N THR A 1 -24.62 -16.92 9.95
CA THR A 1 -23.40 -17.34 10.66
C THR A 1 -22.92 -16.22 11.59
N ARG A 2 -22.14 -16.53 12.65
CA ARG A 2 -21.59 -15.50 13.56
C ARG A 2 -20.86 -14.40 12.80
N ARG A 3 -20.07 -14.73 11.77
CA ARG A 3 -19.28 -13.75 11.00
C ARG A 3 -20.13 -12.73 10.22
N SER A 4 -21.28 -13.12 9.70
CA SER A 4 -22.18 -12.17 9.01
C SER A 4 -22.85 -11.21 9.99
N SER A 5 -23.21 -11.69 11.20
CA SER A 5 -23.76 -10.82 12.25
C SER A 5 -22.76 -9.77 12.73
N ASP A 6 -21.47 -10.11 12.77
CA ASP A 6 -20.43 -9.18 13.18
C ASP A 6 -20.25 -8.04 12.16
N LEU A 7 -20.23 -8.35 10.86
CA LEU A 7 -20.15 -7.34 9.81
C LEU A 7 -21.36 -6.39 9.84
N LEU A 8 -22.57 -6.94 9.99
CA LEU A 8 -23.80 -6.14 10.10
C LEU A 8 -23.79 -5.27 11.37
N PHE A 9 -23.34 -5.83 12.49
CA PHE A 9 -23.23 -5.09 13.75
C PHE A 9 -22.30 -3.89 13.62
N TRP A 10 -21.10 -4.07 13.07
CA TRP A 10 -20.14 -2.98 12.94
C TRP A 10 -20.55 -1.95 11.88
N ALA A 11 -21.19 -2.37 10.79
CA ALA A 11 -21.77 -1.44 9.82
C ALA A 11 -22.84 -0.55 10.48
N ASP A 12 -23.72 -1.13 11.31
CA ASP A 12 -24.72 -0.37 12.10
C ASP A 12 -24.06 0.59 13.10
N LYS A 13 -22.87 0.26 13.63
CA LYS A 13 -22.07 1.15 14.50
C LYS A 13 -21.38 2.29 13.76
N GLY A 14 -21.45 2.32 12.43
CA GLY A 14 -20.98 3.45 11.64
C GLY A 14 -19.54 3.36 11.15
N VAL A 15 -18.96 2.16 11.05
CA VAL A 15 -17.67 2.01 10.37
C VAL A 15 -17.80 2.35 8.88
N ASP A 16 -16.72 2.86 8.28
CA ASP A 16 -16.70 3.27 6.87
C ASP A 16 -16.27 2.14 5.93
N GLY A 17 -15.71 1.06 6.47
CA GLY A 17 -15.30 -0.09 5.68
C GLY A 17 -14.72 -1.23 6.50
N PHE A 18 -14.39 -2.31 5.78
CA PHE A 18 -13.80 -3.52 6.34
C PHE A 18 -12.56 -3.92 5.53
N ARG A 19 -11.47 -4.19 6.22
CA ARG A 19 -10.33 -4.93 5.66
C ARG A 19 -10.51 -6.41 6.06
N CYS A 20 -10.60 -7.26 5.04
CA CYS A 20 -10.83 -8.67 5.21
C CYS A 20 -9.52 -9.45 5.09
N ASP A 21 -9.07 -9.92 6.24
CA ASP A 21 -7.87 -10.73 6.38
C ASP A 21 -8.04 -12.07 5.68
N MET A 22 -6.99 -12.50 4.93
CA MET A 22 -6.97 -13.79 4.24
C MET A 22 -8.28 -14.07 3.47
N ALA A 23 -8.83 -13.07 2.78
CA ALA A 23 -10.15 -13.15 2.17
C ALA A 23 -10.27 -14.31 1.15
N GLU A 24 -9.18 -14.66 0.48
CA GLU A 24 -9.12 -15.79 -0.47
C GLU A 24 -9.28 -17.17 0.19
N MET A 25 -9.10 -17.27 1.52
CA MET A 25 -9.34 -18.51 2.27
C MET A 25 -10.84 -18.70 2.61
N VAL A 26 -11.67 -17.73 2.28
CA VAL A 26 -13.12 -17.81 2.43
C VAL A 26 -13.74 -17.88 1.04
N PRO A 27 -14.62 -18.86 0.77
CA PRO A 27 -15.22 -19.02 -0.56
C PRO A 27 -15.87 -17.74 -1.07
N VAL A 28 -15.67 -17.43 -2.35
CA VAL A 28 -16.18 -16.20 -2.97
C VAL A 28 -17.70 -16.09 -2.89
N GLU A 29 -18.41 -17.22 -2.83
CA GLU A 29 -19.86 -17.29 -2.68
C GLU A 29 -20.34 -16.69 -1.35
N PHE A 30 -19.53 -16.82 -0.29
CA PHE A 30 -19.84 -16.16 0.99
C PHE A 30 -19.79 -14.63 0.84
N TRP A 31 -18.74 -14.12 0.20
CA TRP A 31 -18.59 -12.68 -0.05
C TRP A 31 -19.68 -12.14 -0.97
N ASN A 32 -19.98 -12.86 -2.05
CA ASN A 32 -21.09 -12.57 -2.95
C ASN A 32 -22.42 -12.43 -2.22
N TRP A 33 -22.64 -13.26 -1.22
CA TRP A 33 -23.86 -13.22 -0.41
C TRP A 33 -23.82 -12.11 0.64
N VAL A 34 -22.73 -11.95 1.40
CA VAL A 34 -22.69 -11.10 2.59
C VAL A 34 -22.49 -9.61 2.28
N ILE A 35 -21.61 -9.28 1.34
CA ILE A 35 -21.25 -7.88 1.04
C ILE A 35 -22.47 -7.07 0.61
N PRO A 36 -23.34 -7.53 -0.32
CA PRO A 36 -24.54 -6.78 -0.67
C PRO A 36 -25.51 -6.58 0.49
N GLN A 37 -25.54 -7.49 1.46
CA GLN A 37 -26.39 -7.33 2.63
C GLN A 37 -25.86 -6.29 3.60
N VAL A 38 -24.55 -6.27 3.83
CA VAL A 38 -23.91 -5.25 4.66
C VAL A 38 -24.07 -3.86 4.04
N LYS A 39 -23.87 -3.74 2.72
CA LYS A 39 -24.03 -2.47 2.00
C LYS A 39 -25.49 -1.94 1.99
N LYS A 40 -26.48 -2.77 2.27
CA LYS A 40 -27.87 -2.29 2.50
C LYS A 40 -28.05 -1.60 3.85
N VAL A 41 -27.26 -1.97 4.85
CA VAL A 41 -27.29 -1.32 6.18
C VAL A 41 -26.55 0.02 6.13
N ARG A 42 -25.40 0.02 5.50
CA ARG A 42 -24.55 1.21 5.33
C ARG A 42 -23.70 1.06 4.06
N ASP A 43 -23.52 2.16 3.34
CA ASP A 43 -22.55 2.21 2.25
C ASP A 43 -21.14 2.18 2.84
N VAL A 44 -20.49 1.02 2.75
CA VAL A 44 -19.18 0.72 3.31
C VAL A 44 -18.25 0.15 2.25
N ILE A 45 -16.96 0.40 2.40
CA ILE A 45 -15.91 -0.12 1.51
C ILE A 45 -15.44 -1.49 2.01
N PHE A 46 -15.25 -2.43 1.10
CA PHE A 46 -14.62 -3.72 1.38
C PHE A 46 -13.26 -3.83 0.69
N ILE A 47 -12.22 -4.05 1.49
CA ILE A 47 -10.84 -4.26 1.04
C ILE A 47 -10.46 -5.70 1.36
N ALA A 48 -10.02 -6.46 0.36
CA ALA A 48 -9.61 -7.86 0.54
C ALA A 48 -8.11 -8.04 0.47
N GLU A 49 -7.60 -8.90 1.32
CA GLU A 49 -6.31 -9.51 1.16
C GLU A 49 -6.45 -10.77 0.31
N VAL A 50 -6.04 -10.66 -0.96
CA VAL A 50 -6.01 -11.75 -1.95
C VAL A 50 -4.64 -11.74 -2.60
N TYR A 51 -3.92 -12.84 -2.55
CA TYR A 51 -2.55 -12.96 -3.07
C TYR A 51 -2.45 -13.74 -4.38
N ASN A 52 -3.52 -14.47 -4.76
CA ASN A 52 -3.57 -15.14 -6.05
C ASN A 52 -4.07 -14.18 -7.15
N PRO A 53 -3.22 -13.72 -8.10
CA PRO A 53 -3.64 -12.80 -9.17
C PRO A 53 -4.74 -13.37 -10.09
N ASP A 54 -4.80 -14.69 -10.24
CA ASP A 54 -5.83 -15.34 -11.06
C ASP A 54 -7.24 -15.18 -10.47
N GLU A 55 -7.31 -14.97 -9.15
CA GLU A 55 -8.56 -14.78 -8.41
C GLU A 55 -8.98 -13.31 -8.29
N TYR A 56 -8.13 -12.34 -8.62
CA TYR A 56 -8.45 -10.92 -8.42
C TYR A 56 -9.79 -10.53 -9.04
N ARG A 57 -10.03 -10.90 -10.30
CA ARG A 57 -11.29 -10.57 -10.99
C ARG A 57 -12.49 -11.27 -10.37
N ASN A 58 -12.31 -12.49 -9.88
CA ASN A 58 -13.36 -13.24 -9.19
C ASN A 58 -13.79 -12.55 -7.89
N TYR A 59 -12.83 -12.11 -7.07
CA TYR A 59 -13.14 -11.41 -5.81
C TYR A 59 -13.70 -10.01 -6.03
N ILE A 60 -13.31 -9.31 -7.09
CA ILE A 60 -13.89 -8.01 -7.45
C ILE A 60 -15.32 -8.18 -8.01
N TYR A 61 -15.49 -8.97 -9.04
CA TYR A 61 -16.76 -9.03 -9.79
C TYR A 61 -17.80 -9.94 -9.14
N THR A 62 -17.39 -11.11 -8.67
CA THR A 62 -18.27 -12.07 -8.01
C THR A 62 -18.35 -11.80 -6.51
N GLY A 63 -17.21 -11.55 -5.88
CA GLY A 63 -17.10 -11.30 -4.44
C GLY A 63 -17.60 -9.92 -4.00
N HIS A 64 -17.71 -8.96 -4.92
CA HIS A 64 -18.14 -7.56 -4.67
C HIS A 64 -17.18 -6.74 -3.81
N PHE A 65 -15.89 -7.11 -3.76
CA PHE A 65 -14.89 -6.27 -3.12
C PHE A 65 -14.64 -5.00 -3.92
N ASP A 66 -14.51 -3.88 -3.23
CA ASP A 66 -14.22 -2.60 -3.85
C ASP A 66 -12.73 -2.49 -4.20
N TYR A 67 -11.86 -3.01 -3.31
CA TYR A 67 -10.42 -3.00 -3.48
C TYR A 67 -9.76 -4.30 -3.03
N LEU A 68 -8.67 -4.66 -3.70
CA LEU A 68 -7.77 -5.75 -3.30
C LEU A 68 -6.36 -5.20 -3.07
N TYR A 69 -5.61 -5.80 -2.16
CA TYR A 69 -4.17 -5.54 -2.02
C TYR A 69 -3.43 -5.90 -3.30
N ASP A 70 -2.66 -4.96 -3.86
CA ASP A 70 -1.74 -5.26 -4.97
C ASP A 70 -0.38 -5.71 -4.41
N LYS A 71 -0.38 -6.86 -3.73
CA LYS A 71 0.81 -7.41 -3.09
C LYS A 71 1.70 -8.13 -4.10
N VAL A 72 1.18 -9.14 -4.77
CA VAL A 72 1.96 -10.02 -5.66
C VAL A 72 2.30 -9.34 -6.98
N GLY A 73 1.49 -8.37 -7.43
CA GLY A 73 1.76 -7.56 -8.60
C GLY A 73 2.71 -6.40 -8.29
N LEU A 74 2.14 -5.25 -7.96
CA LEU A 74 2.91 -4.00 -7.88
C LEU A 74 3.87 -3.95 -6.70
N TYR A 75 3.44 -4.34 -5.49
CA TYR A 75 4.33 -4.29 -4.32
C TYR A 75 5.61 -5.11 -4.53
N ASP A 76 5.49 -6.39 -4.90
CA ASP A 76 6.66 -7.27 -5.08
C ASP A 76 7.57 -6.76 -6.20
N THR A 77 6.98 -6.23 -7.28
CA THR A 77 7.73 -5.66 -8.39
C THR A 77 8.46 -4.38 -8.00
N VAL A 78 7.79 -3.43 -7.35
CA VAL A 78 8.42 -2.18 -6.91
C VAL A 78 9.52 -2.46 -5.91
N ARG A 79 9.31 -3.39 -4.97
CA ARG A 79 10.34 -3.85 -4.03
C ARG A 79 11.56 -4.40 -4.78
N ALA A 80 11.37 -5.29 -5.73
CA ALA A 80 12.45 -5.87 -6.51
C ALA A 80 13.22 -4.81 -7.33
N VAL A 81 12.52 -3.83 -7.91
CA VAL A 81 13.14 -2.70 -8.63
C VAL A 81 13.96 -1.83 -7.68
N MET A 82 13.40 -1.47 -6.52
CA MET A 82 14.10 -0.66 -5.51
C MET A 82 15.35 -1.35 -4.97
N CYS A 83 15.32 -2.67 -4.82
CA CYS A 83 16.45 -3.48 -4.39
C CYS A 83 17.44 -3.80 -5.55
N GLY A 84 17.20 -3.32 -6.76
CA GLY A 84 18.05 -3.58 -7.93
C GLY A 84 17.98 -5.02 -8.47
N GLN A 85 16.94 -5.75 -8.13
CA GLN A 85 16.73 -7.16 -8.50
C GLN A 85 15.87 -7.33 -9.75
N ALA A 86 15.18 -6.28 -10.19
CA ALA A 86 14.32 -6.30 -11.37
C ALA A 86 14.42 -4.99 -12.16
N PRO A 87 14.17 -5.02 -13.47
CA PRO A 87 14.10 -3.80 -14.29
C PRO A 87 12.80 -3.04 -14.04
N ALA A 88 12.85 -1.71 -14.15
CA ALA A 88 11.67 -0.86 -13.96
C ALA A 88 10.55 -1.12 -14.99
N SER A 89 10.87 -1.72 -16.16
CA SER A 89 9.87 -2.16 -17.14
C SER A 89 8.86 -3.16 -16.60
N ASN A 90 9.21 -3.88 -15.53
CA ASN A 90 8.28 -4.82 -14.90
C ASN A 90 7.10 -4.10 -14.23
N ILE A 91 7.25 -2.84 -13.83
CA ILE A 91 6.16 -2.02 -13.27
C ILE A 91 5.07 -1.82 -14.34
N SER A 92 5.46 -1.48 -15.58
CA SER A 92 4.54 -1.36 -16.72
C SER A 92 3.79 -2.67 -16.97
N HIS A 93 4.51 -3.78 -16.92
CA HIS A 93 3.92 -5.10 -17.13
C HIS A 93 2.89 -5.46 -16.05
N CYS A 94 3.20 -5.17 -14.77
CA CYS A 94 2.23 -5.36 -13.70
C CYS A 94 0.95 -4.56 -13.92
N TRP A 95 1.09 -3.27 -14.25
CA TRP A 95 -0.06 -2.41 -14.50
C TRP A 95 -0.93 -2.93 -15.65
N GLN A 96 -0.32 -3.39 -16.75
CA GLN A 96 -1.04 -3.94 -17.90
C GLN A 96 -1.76 -5.25 -17.57
N SER A 97 -1.18 -6.12 -16.74
CA SER A 97 -1.80 -7.39 -16.34
C SER A 97 -3.12 -7.21 -15.59
N LEU A 98 -3.30 -6.03 -14.99
CA LEU A 98 -4.51 -5.65 -14.26
C LEU A 98 -5.54 -4.92 -15.12
N GLU A 99 -5.44 -4.97 -16.46
CA GLU A 99 -6.37 -4.28 -17.36
C GLU A 99 -7.84 -4.55 -16.97
N GLY A 100 -8.61 -3.46 -16.83
CA GLY A 100 -10.02 -3.49 -16.43
C GLY A 100 -10.26 -3.49 -14.92
N ILE A 101 -9.24 -3.80 -14.10
CA ILE A 101 -9.35 -3.79 -12.62
C ILE A 101 -8.31 -2.90 -11.93
N GLN A 102 -7.49 -2.16 -12.69
CA GLN A 102 -6.43 -1.33 -12.11
C GLN A 102 -6.95 -0.43 -10.98
N LYS A 103 -8.10 0.21 -11.18
CA LYS A 103 -8.71 1.12 -10.20
C LYS A 103 -9.22 0.43 -8.92
N ASN A 104 -9.30 -0.90 -8.93
CA ASN A 104 -9.76 -1.70 -7.79
C ASN A 104 -8.59 -2.23 -6.94
N MET A 105 -7.37 -1.79 -7.20
CA MET A 105 -6.20 -2.24 -6.43
C MET A 105 -5.82 -1.21 -5.36
N LEU A 106 -5.51 -1.68 -4.17
CA LEU A 106 -4.92 -0.87 -3.09
C LEU A 106 -3.40 -1.01 -3.16
N ASN A 107 -2.72 0.07 -3.49
CA ASN A 107 -1.26 0.10 -3.58
C ASN A 107 -0.64 0.42 -2.22
N PHE A 108 0.55 -0.10 -1.95
CA PHE A 108 1.30 0.16 -0.72
C PHE A 108 2.79 -0.21 -0.88
N LEU A 109 3.64 0.28 0.00
CA LEU A 109 5.04 -0.14 0.15
C LEU A 109 5.32 -0.83 1.47
N GLU A 110 4.50 -0.61 2.47
CA GLU A 110 4.60 -1.21 3.78
C GLU A 110 3.22 -1.61 4.28
N ASN A 111 3.17 -2.69 5.01
CA ASN A 111 2.03 -3.11 5.81
C ASN A 111 2.53 -3.84 7.07
N HIS A 112 1.63 -4.42 7.84
CA HIS A 112 1.97 -5.09 9.09
C HIS A 112 2.64 -6.47 8.91
N ASP A 113 2.61 -7.05 7.70
CA ASP A 113 3.18 -8.35 7.37
C ASP A 113 4.52 -8.23 6.64
N GLU A 114 4.79 -7.10 5.99
CA GLU A 114 5.97 -6.89 5.17
C GLU A 114 7.06 -6.09 5.92
N GLN A 115 8.32 -6.28 5.50
CA GLN A 115 9.41 -5.51 6.04
C GLN A 115 9.29 -4.02 5.70
N ARG A 116 9.69 -3.18 6.63
CA ARG A 116 9.81 -1.74 6.44
C ARG A 116 10.81 -1.41 5.33
N VAL A 117 10.53 -0.39 4.53
CA VAL A 117 11.43 0.06 3.45
C VAL A 117 12.82 0.40 3.99
N ALA A 118 12.88 1.05 5.15
CA ALA A 118 14.15 1.46 5.77
C ALA A 118 14.87 0.32 6.51
N SER A 119 14.31 -0.89 6.56
CA SER A 119 14.95 -2.04 7.21
C SER A 119 16.14 -2.56 6.39
N ASP A 120 17.04 -3.27 7.06
CA ASP A 120 18.17 -3.96 6.41
C ASP A 120 17.70 -5.11 5.47
N PHE A 121 16.42 -5.51 5.58
CA PHE A 121 15.81 -6.57 4.76
C PHE A 121 15.10 -6.04 3.50
N PHE A 122 15.03 -4.73 3.31
CA PHE A 122 14.44 -4.12 2.13
C PHE A 122 15.47 -3.15 1.49
N ALA A 123 15.39 -1.86 1.73
CA ALA A 123 16.26 -0.88 1.07
C ALA A 123 17.35 -0.28 2.01
N GLY A 124 17.31 -0.57 3.30
CA GLY A 124 18.27 -0.09 4.29
C GLY A 124 18.18 1.40 4.65
N ASP A 125 17.44 2.18 3.87
CA ASP A 125 17.17 3.62 4.07
C ASP A 125 15.76 3.89 3.56
N ALA A 126 15.08 4.86 4.15
CA ALA A 126 13.72 5.25 3.75
C ALA A 126 13.67 6.03 2.42
N ARG A 127 14.74 6.72 2.06
CA ARG A 127 14.79 7.58 0.86
C ARG A 127 14.65 6.82 -0.47
N PRO A 128 15.25 5.64 -0.67
CA PRO A 128 14.96 4.81 -1.82
C PRO A 128 13.48 4.43 -1.97
N GLY A 129 12.70 4.51 -0.89
CA GLY A 129 11.24 4.32 -0.91
C GLY A 129 10.47 5.43 -1.60
N ILE A 130 11.04 6.63 -1.73
CA ILE A 130 10.33 7.79 -2.29
C ILE A 130 9.84 7.54 -3.73
N PRO A 131 10.64 7.07 -4.70
CA PRO A 131 10.14 6.75 -6.02
C PRO A 131 9.12 5.63 -6.05
N GLY A 132 9.34 4.57 -5.25
CA GLY A 132 8.37 3.50 -5.10
C GLY A 132 7.02 4.04 -4.60
N MET A 133 7.06 4.99 -3.67
CA MET A 133 5.86 5.65 -3.16
C MET A 133 5.19 6.54 -4.20
N ILE A 134 5.97 7.28 -5.02
CA ILE A 134 5.43 8.08 -6.12
C ILE A 134 4.71 7.19 -7.13
N VAL A 135 5.33 6.07 -7.52
CA VAL A 135 4.70 5.09 -8.41
C VAL A 135 3.40 4.54 -7.79
N SER A 136 3.45 4.10 -6.54
CA SER A 136 2.29 3.52 -5.86
C SER A 136 1.13 4.51 -5.68
N ALA A 137 1.44 5.80 -5.50
CA ALA A 137 0.43 6.82 -5.22
C ALA A 137 -0.10 7.55 -6.47
N ALA A 138 0.70 7.66 -7.55
CA ALA A 138 0.39 8.54 -8.68
C ALA A 138 0.24 7.82 -10.02
N MET A 139 0.52 6.50 -10.09
CA MET A 139 0.43 5.75 -11.34
C MET A 139 -1.00 5.58 -11.84
N ASN A 140 -1.99 5.61 -10.94
CA ASN A 140 -3.39 5.47 -11.28
C ASN A 140 -4.25 6.18 -10.21
N THR A 141 -5.58 6.14 -10.36
CA THR A 141 -6.54 6.71 -9.40
C THR A 141 -6.82 5.80 -8.20
N ASN A 142 -5.98 4.83 -7.95
CA ASN A 142 -6.11 3.85 -6.88
C ASN A 142 -5.94 4.49 -5.50
N PRO A 143 -6.57 3.94 -4.47
CA PRO A 143 -6.19 4.25 -3.11
C PRO A 143 -4.78 3.74 -2.82
N VAL A 144 -4.07 4.46 -1.97
CA VAL A 144 -2.74 4.08 -1.48
C VAL A 144 -2.77 4.00 0.04
N MET A 145 -2.17 2.95 0.58
CA MET A 145 -2.03 2.77 2.02
C MET A 145 -0.64 3.23 2.47
N ILE A 146 -0.63 4.01 3.55
CA ILE A 146 0.59 4.35 4.29
C ILE A 146 0.54 3.62 5.62
N TYR A 147 1.51 2.77 5.89
CA TYR A 147 1.61 2.09 7.17
C TYR A 147 2.22 3.03 8.21
N SER A 148 1.64 3.07 9.41
CA SER A 148 2.07 3.94 10.52
C SER A 148 3.59 3.90 10.73
N GLY A 149 4.24 5.06 10.64
CA GLY A 149 5.69 5.20 10.76
C GLY A 149 6.46 5.12 9.43
N GLN A 150 5.84 4.73 8.32
CA GLN A 150 6.46 4.73 7.00
C GLN A 150 6.95 6.14 6.63
N GLU A 151 6.14 7.15 6.90
CA GLU A 151 6.44 8.57 6.67
C GLU A 151 7.52 9.14 7.60
N LEU A 152 7.89 8.37 8.63
CA LEU A 152 8.98 8.68 9.57
C LEU A 152 10.27 7.91 9.27
N GLY A 153 10.21 6.94 8.34
CA GLY A 153 11.33 6.07 8.03
C GLY A 153 11.57 5.00 9.10
N GLU A 154 10.49 4.50 9.74
CA GLU A 154 10.58 3.39 10.69
C GLU A 154 11.30 2.20 10.08
N ARG A 155 12.26 1.63 10.82
CA ARG A 155 13.12 0.53 10.33
C ARG A 155 12.63 -0.86 10.70
N GLY A 156 11.89 -1.01 11.80
CA GLY A 156 11.53 -2.31 12.33
C GLY A 156 12.75 -3.17 12.68
N MET A 157 13.84 -2.53 13.10
CA MET A 157 15.11 -3.19 13.40
C MET A 157 15.40 -3.32 14.90
N ASP A 158 14.43 -2.94 15.71
CA ASP A 158 14.44 -3.14 17.16
C ASP A 158 13.68 -4.42 17.56
N ALA A 159 13.28 -4.56 18.79
CA ALA A 159 12.64 -5.77 19.31
C ALA A 159 11.11 -5.82 19.07
N GLU A 160 10.57 -4.92 18.24
CA GLU A 160 9.14 -4.75 18.04
C GLU A 160 8.50 -5.69 16.99
N GLY A 161 9.30 -6.44 16.26
CA GLY A 161 8.82 -7.35 15.20
C GLY A 161 8.16 -8.61 15.75
N PHE A 162 7.51 -9.37 14.88
CA PHE A 162 6.94 -10.68 15.22
C PHE A 162 7.98 -11.68 15.69
N SER A 163 9.17 -11.60 15.14
CA SER A 163 10.29 -12.53 15.37
C SER A 163 11.53 -11.80 15.92
N GLY A 164 11.37 -10.62 16.48
CA GLY A 164 12.46 -9.73 16.89
C GLY A 164 12.90 -8.82 15.74
N ARG A 165 14.20 -8.65 15.55
CA ARG A 165 14.80 -7.72 14.58
C ARG A 165 14.73 -8.23 13.15
N ASP A 166 13.54 -8.31 12.59
CA ASP A 166 13.26 -8.88 11.28
C ASP A 166 12.79 -7.85 10.23
N GLY A 167 12.84 -6.57 10.55
CA GLY A 167 12.41 -5.49 9.65
C GLY A 167 10.91 -5.21 9.67
N ARG A 168 10.16 -5.85 10.57
CA ARG A 168 8.72 -5.64 10.76
C ARG A 168 8.44 -5.02 12.10
N THR A 169 7.35 -4.28 12.22
CA THR A 169 6.88 -3.73 13.50
C THR A 169 5.60 -4.42 13.93
N THR A 170 5.39 -4.53 15.25
CA THR A 170 4.18 -5.10 15.81
C THR A 170 2.95 -4.23 15.57
N ILE A 171 1.81 -4.86 15.31
CA ILE A 171 0.49 -4.22 15.33
C ILE A 171 -0.14 -4.24 16.73
N PHE A 172 0.45 -4.99 17.66
CA PHE A 172 -0.10 -5.20 19.00
C PHE A 172 0.45 -4.18 19.99
N ASP A 173 1.71 -3.79 19.82
CA ASP A 173 2.45 -2.92 20.75
C ASP A 173 2.98 -1.67 20.02
N TYR A 174 2.17 -1.06 19.17
CA TYR A 174 2.56 0.11 18.35
C TYR A 174 3.09 1.29 19.21
N TRP A 175 2.68 1.37 20.47
CA TRP A 175 3.18 2.37 21.43
C TRP A 175 4.63 2.12 21.85
N SER A 176 5.20 0.95 21.61
CA SER A 176 6.61 0.65 21.87
C SER A 176 7.54 1.16 20.77
N VAL A 177 7.02 1.38 19.57
CA VAL A 177 7.77 1.86 18.40
C VAL A 177 8.27 3.28 18.65
N GLU A 178 9.61 3.47 18.62
CA GLU A 178 10.23 4.73 19.03
C GLU A 178 9.86 5.89 18.11
N SER A 179 9.87 5.70 16.78
CA SER A 179 9.49 6.74 15.83
C SER A 179 8.07 7.25 16.04
N LEU A 180 7.13 6.35 16.34
CA LEU A 180 5.74 6.71 16.63
C LEU A 180 5.60 7.43 17.98
N ARG A 181 6.35 7.01 19.01
CA ARG A 181 6.38 7.72 20.30
C ARG A 181 6.95 9.14 20.15
N ASN A 182 8.01 9.29 19.37
CA ASN A 182 8.62 10.59 19.10
C ASN A 182 7.67 11.50 18.30
N TRP A 183 6.94 10.95 17.34
CA TRP A 183 5.89 11.68 16.63
C TRP A 183 4.73 12.09 17.55
N ASN A 184 4.24 11.16 18.36
CA ASN A 184 3.15 11.44 19.30
C ASN A 184 3.52 12.52 20.32
N ASN A 185 4.74 12.50 20.83
CA ASN A 185 5.26 13.44 21.83
C ASN A 185 4.25 13.76 22.95
N ASN A 186 3.73 12.73 23.62
CA ASN A 186 2.71 12.85 24.67
C ASN A 186 1.41 13.54 24.20
N GLY A 187 1.01 13.30 22.94
CA GLY A 187 -0.21 13.85 22.35
C GLY A 187 -0.07 15.25 21.75
N LEU A 188 1.12 15.82 21.71
CA LEU A 188 1.36 17.16 21.13
C LEU A 188 1.43 17.11 19.60
N PHE A 189 1.94 16.03 19.00
CA PHE A 189 2.08 15.85 17.53
C PHE A 189 2.79 17.03 16.83
N ASP A 190 3.72 17.66 17.54
CA ASP A 190 4.42 18.88 17.12
C ASP A 190 5.73 18.63 16.35
N GLY A 191 6.13 17.38 16.23
CA GLY A 191 7.38 16.95 15.61
C GLY A 191 8.64 17.37 16.40
N ALA A 192 8.51 17.87 17.62
CA ALA A 192 9.67 18.39 18.37
C ALA A 192 10.73 17.31 18.67
N LYS A 193 10.32 16.05 18.78
CA LYS A 193 11.22 14.92 19.04
C LYS A 193 11.70 14.21 17.76
N LEU A 194 11.22 14.62 16.60
CA LEU A 194 11.67 14.06 15.33
C LEU A 194 13.07 14.60 14.96
N THR A 195 13.88 13.73 14.39
CA THR A 195 15.13 14.15 13.75
C THR A 195 14.86 15.00 12.51
N PRO A 196 15.84 15.77 12.01
CA PRO A 196 15.68 16.49 10.73
C PRO A 196 15.35 15.59 9.55
N ALA A 197 15.89 14.37 9.51
CA ALA A 197 15.64 13.41 8.44
C ALA A 197 14.18 12.91 8.46
N GLU A 198 13.66 12.53 9.63
CA GLU A 198 12.26 12.11 9.81
C GLU A 198 11.28 13.23 9.43
N ARG A 199 11.56 14.47 9.85
CA ARG A 199 10.74 15.64 9.46
C ARG A 199 10.73 15.83 7.95
N SER A 200 11.90 15.83 7.32
CA SER A 200 12.01 16.02 5.88
C SER A 200 11.29 14.91 5.09
N LEU A 201 11.41 13.67 5.53
CA LEU A 201 10.68 12.55 4.92
C LEU A 201 9.17 12.72 5.06
N ARG A 202 8.69 13.04 6.26
CA ARG A 202 7.28 13.26 6.52
C ARG A 202 6.70 14.43 5.71
N GLU A 203 7.44 15.52 5.58
CA GLU A 203 7.06 16.65 4.73
C GLU A 203 6.94 16.25 3.25
N MET A 204 7.87 15.41 2.77
CA MET A 204 7.79 14.85 1.41
C MET A 204 6.54 13.99 1.23
N TYR A 205 6.22 13.09 2.17
CA TYR A 205 4.99 12.28 2.12
C TYR A 205 3.74 13.16 2.15
N ALA A 206 3.69 14.17 3.03
CA ALA A 206 2.59 15.11 3.10
C ALA A 206 2.40 15.87 1.77
N LYS A 207 3.49 16.34 1.16
CA LYS A 207 3.46 17.00 -0.14
C LYS A 207 2.95 16.06 -1.24
N LEU A 208 3.51 14.84 -1.33
CA LEU A 208 3.10 13.84 -2.32
C LEU A 208 1.60 13.52 -2.21
N LEU A 209 1.14 13.18 -1.01
CA LEU A 209 -0.26 12.80 -0.79
C LEU A 209 -1.23 13.95 -1.04
N ASN A 210 -0.84 15.19 -0.70
CA ASN A 210 -1.66 16.36 -1.03
C ASN A 210 -1.74 16.58 -2.55
N VAL A 211 -0.63 16.46 -3.28
CA VAL A 211 -0.63 16.54 -4.75
C VAL A 211 -1.53 15.45 -5.35
N VAL A 212 -1.32 14.20 -4.96
CA VAL A 212 -2.12 13.07 -5.48
C VAL A 212 -3.61 13.26 -5.22
N ARG A 213 -3.98 13.82 -4.05
CA ARG A 213 -5.38 14.05 -3.68
C ARG A 213 -6.03 15.22 -4.42
N SER A 214 -5.27 16.27 -4.73
CA SER A 214 -5.82 17.56 -5.19
C SER A 214 -5.64 17.82 -6.68
N GLU A 215 -4.68 17.15 -7.34
CA GLU A 215 -4.40 17.39 -8.75
C GLU A 215 -5.40 16.66 -9.66
N PRO A 216 -6.26 17.38 -10.40
CA PRO A 216 -7.29 16.74 -11.22
C PRO A 216 -6.73 15.77 -12.26
N VAL A 217 -5.54 16.04 -12.79
CA VAL A 217 -4.89 15.14 -13.75
C VAL A 217 -4.57 13.77 -13.17
N ILE A 218 -4.32 13.68 -11.86
CA ILE A 218 -4.07 12.41 -11.17
C ILE A 218 -5.39 11.77 -10.73
N VAL A 219 -6.32 12.57 -10.20
CA VAL A 219 -7.58 12.08 -9.63
C VAL A 219 -8.56 11.61 -10.71
N GLU A 220 -8.59 12.30 -11.87
CA GLU A 220 -9.59 12.09 -12.93
C GLU A 220 -8.94 11.71 -14.26
N GLY A 221 -7.63 11.85 -14.40
CA GLY A 221 -6.89 11.64 -15.63
C GLY A 221 -6.74 10.16 -15.98
N ALA A 222 -6.42 9.91 -17.26
CA ALA A 222 -6.03 8.60 -17.72
C ALA A 222 -4.50 8.46 -17.61
N PHE A 223 -4.04 7.41 -16.96
CA PHE A 223 -2.63 7.08 -16.92
C PHE A 223 -2.15 6.60 -18.30
N TYR A 224 -1.02 7.11 -18.75
CA TYR A 224 -0.36 6.66 -19.96
C TYR A 224 1.10 6.31 -19.68
N ASP A 225 1.47 5.06 -19.87
CA ASP A 225 2.82 4.58 -19.65
C ASP A 225 3.73 4.91 -20.85
N LEU A 226 4.77 5.71 -20.59
CA LEU A 226 5.75 6.08 -21.61
C LEU A 226 6.87 5.05 -21.82
N MET A 227 6.87 3.94 -21.09
CA MET A 227 7.90 2.90 -21.18
C MET A 227 8.06 2.39 -22.61
N TYR A 228 6.97 2.03 -23.26
CA TYR A 228 6.98 1.50 -24.62
C TYR A 228 7.29 2.55 -25.67
N ALA A 229 6.82 3.78 -25.47
CA ALA A 229 7.12 4.90 -26.38
C ALA A 229 8.63 5.25 -26.42
N ASN A 230 9.35 4.90 -25.36
CA ASN A 230 10.79 5.11 -25.25
C ASN A 230 11.61 3.84 -25.49
N SER A 231 10.98 2.73 -25.84
CA SER A 231 11.67 1.49 -26.19
C SER A 231 12.59 1.72 -27.39
N GLY A 232 13.89 1.39 -27.23
CA GLY A 232 14.90 1.64 -28.26
C GLY A 232 15.52 3.05 -28.25
N ASN A 233 15.07 3.96 -27.39
CA ASN A 233 15.74 5.24 -27.19
C ASN A 233 17.11 5.03 -26.49
N PRO A 234 18.24 5.45 -27.10
CA PRO A 234 19.58 5.21 -26.54
C PRO A 234 19.83 5.91 -25.20
N TYR A 235 19.03 6.93 -24.88
CA TYR A 235 19.07 7.66 -23.62
C TYR A 235 18.14 7.08 -22.55
N PHE A 236 17.30 6.10 -22.92
CA PHE A 236 16.37 5.45 -22.00
C PHE A 236 16.75 3.98 -21.83
N ASN A 237 17.18 3.62 -20.64
CA ASN A 237 17.56 2.24 -20.33
C ASN A 237 16.87 1.78 -19.03
N PRO A 238 15.72 1.11 -19.12
CA PRO A 238 14.96 0.64 -17.97
C PRO A 238 15.71 -0.42 -17.14
N ASN A 239 16.75 -1.04 -17.71
CA ASN A 239 17.55 -2.05 -17.02
C ASN A 239 18.74 -1.46 -16.22
N ARG A 240 19.06 -0.17 -16.42
CA ARG A 240 20.14 0.52 -15.69
C ARG A 240 19.63 1.43 -14.57
N GLN A 241 18.36 1.47 -14.34
CA GLN A 241 17.80 2.28 -13.27
C GLN A 241 18.13 1.65 -11.92
N ARG A 242 19.37 1.83 -11.48
CA ARG A 242 19.59 2.21 -10.09
C ARG A 242 19.00 3.60 -9.99
N VAL A 243 17.99 3.75 -9.18
CA VAL A 243 17.44 5.05 -8.87
C VAL A 243 18.52 5.79 -8.09
N HIS A 244 19.37 6.52 -8.80
CA HIS A 244 20.28 7.48 -8.21
C HIS A 244 19.54 8.82 -8.19
N TYR A 245 19.27 9.31 -7.02
CA TYR A 245 18.85 10.66 -6.72
C TYR A 245 20.06 11.53 -6.47
#